data_c3fc5664ed0cdeca064e27439cf5a8b6
#
_entry.id   c3fc5664ed0cdeca064e27439cf5a8b6
#
_cell.length_a   1.000
_cell.length_b   1.000
_cell.length_c   1.000
_cell.angle_alpha   90.00
_cell.angle_beta   90.00
_cell.angle_gamma   90.00
#
_symmetry.space_group_name_H-M   'P 1'
#
loop_
_entity.id
_entity.type
_entity.pdbx_description
1 polymer ?
#
loop_
_entity_poly.entity_id
_entity_poly.type
_entity_poly.pdbx_seq_one_letter_code
_entity_poly.pdbx_strand_id
1 'polypeptide(L)'
;MTIGSSALFDAVGYAARAGGLEGLDPALHYVLVGEHMGLAPSTGFDPEYYRDRNPDVSEAAISGLGHYLEYGRSTGRRPISVAETLTFDRQRLDPSRETVLLIVHEASPTDAPLIAYNIAVQLRRRYNVVAVLLAAGELFHDFETCCAAVVGPIPRSGWCDVDTKHLVRHLCRSYRVLYAIANSIETRMMLPALAHAHVPVVTLVHEFASYTRPAGSMGRALDWSTHVVFPAGLVADSAQKEHPTLCGRTIHVLPQGPCPAPTAKELPETTSSGASPNEVVRQRGRDDALVVLGSGAVHFRKGVDLFLSCAAAVATLGSKCPVRFVWIGEGYQPADDASYSCYLADHIERAGLVTTVSIINSTADVETAYAMADVFLLSSRLDPLPNVAIGAALRGIPVVCFEDATGMAGILAADDLASQCVVPYLDVKAAAALIARLADNEPERAAIGHATRRLALATFDLDRYVRRLDELGIDAARIMRQRSEDFTTLRHDSLFDASIYLHPDWPTATR
;
A
#
# COMPACT_ATOMS: atom_id res chain seq x y z
N MET A 1 -39.83 7.85 25.91
CA MET A 1 -39.84 8.85 24.79
C MET A 1 -40.40 8.15 23.56
N THR A 2 -41.45 8.68 22.95
CA THR A 2 -42.01 8.06 21.75
C THR A 2 -41.14 8.36 20.55
N ILE A 3 -40.98 7.41 19.61
CA ILE A 3 -40.17 7.56 18.40
C ILE A 3 -40.54 8.82 17.65
N GLY A 4 -41.84 9.08 17.46
CA GLY A 4 -42.34 10.24 16.70
C GLY A 4 -42.00 11.61 17.29
N SER A 5 -41.62 11.69 18.57
CA SER A 5 -41.18 12.94 19.23
C SER A 5 -39.65 13.05 19.31
N SER A 6 -38.91 12.09 18.79
CA SER A 6 -37.47 12.09 18.84
C SER A 6 -36.87 13.04 17.78
N ALA A 7 -35.81 13.76 18.13
CA ALA A 7 -35.00 14.53 17.16
C ALA A 7 -34.36 13.66 16.09
N LEU A 8 -34.30 12.33 16.27
CA LEU A 8 -33.79 11.36 15.30
C LEU A 8 -34.87 10.80 14.36
N PHE A 9 -36.11 11.30 14.46
CA PHE A 9 -37.21 10.95 13.58
C PHE A 9 -37.73 12.18 12.82
N ASP A 10 -37.46 12.25 11.54
CA ASP A 10 -37.98 13.29 10.65
C ASP A 10 -39.22 12.76 9.91
N ALA A 11 -40.39 13.04 10.43
CA ALA A 11 -41.68 12.53 9.94
C ALA A 11 -41.93 12.91 8.46
N VAL A 12 -41.59 14.16 8.07
CA VAL A 12 -41.82 14.67 6.71
C VAL A 12 -40.84 14.04 5.74
N GLY A 13 -39.54 14.08 6.05
CA GLY A 13 -38.51 13.47 5.23
C GLY A 13 -38.64 11.95 5.15
N TYR A 14 -39.08 11.30 6.23
CA TYR A 14 -39.36 9.86 6.23
C TYR A 14 -40.52 9.52 5.30
N ALA A 15 -41.65 10.23 5.40
CA ALA A 15 -42.81 10.00 4.51
C ALA A 15 -42.46 10.16 3.04
N ALA A 16 -41.62 11.15 2.70
CA ALA A 16 -41.12 11.33 1.33
C ALA A 16 -40.25 10.16 0.86
N ARG A 17 -39.36 9.64 1.73
CA ARG A 17 -38.52 8.46 1.43
C ARG A 17 -39.31 7.16 1.28
N ALA A 18 -40.43 7.05 2.02
CA ALA A 18 -41.34 5.90 1.97
C ALA A 18 -42.29 5.92 0.74
N GLY A 19 -42.22 6.93 -0.13
CA GLY A 19 -43.06 7.02 -1.34
C GLY A 19 -44.46 7.55 -1.09
N GLY A 20 -44.70 8.19 0.06
CA GLY A 20 -46.00 8.64 0.54
C GLY A 20 -46.66 7.58 1.43
N LEU A 21 -47.43 8.01 2.43
CA LEU A 21 -47.97 7.11 3.46
C LEU A 21 -49.53 7.07 3.47
N GLU A 22 -50.17 7.74 2.51
CA GLU A 22 -51.64 7.73 2.34
C GLU A 22 -52.45 7.94 3.66
N GLY A 23 -51.93 8.78 4.55
CA GLY A 23 -52.59 9.09 5.84
C GLY A 23 -52.19 8.17 7.02
N LEU A 24 -51.25 7.24 6.84
CA LEU A 24 -50.64 6.47 7.92
C LEU A 24 -49.74 7.35 8.79
N ASP A 25 -49.69 7.09 10.08
CA ASP A 25 -48.73 7.75 10.97
C ASP A 25 -47.30 7.32 10.58
N PRO A 26 -46.42 8.29 10.29
CA PRO A 26 -45.07 7.97 9.84
C PRO A 26 -44.23 7.17 10.84
N ALA A 27 -44.41 7.41 12.15
CA ALA A 27 -43.67 6.71 13.19
C ALA A 27 -44.15 5.27 13.33
N LEU A 28 -45.45 5.05 13.21
CA LEU A 28 -46.05 3.72 13.24
C LEU A 28 -45.59 2.92 11.99
N HIS A 29 -45.66 3.53 10.81
CA HIS A 29 -45.18 2.89 9.58
C HIS A 29 -43.71 2.54 9.68
N TYR A 30 -42.87 3.42 10.24
CA TYR A 30 -41.44 3.15 10.44
C TYR A 30 -41.21 1.90 11.28
N VAL A 31 -41.87 1.80 12.43
CA VAL A 31 -41.68 0.66 13.36
C VAL A 31 -42.18 -0.66 12.78
N LEU A 32 -43.30 -0.66 12.06
CA LEU A 32 -43.92 -1.87 11.57
C LEU A 32 -43.33 -2.37 10.24
N VAL A 33 -42.88 -1.45 9.39
CA VAL A 33 -42.49 -1.77 8.01
C VAL A 33 -41.14 -1.13 7.62
N GLY A 34 -41.03 0.18 7.83
CA GLY A 34 -39.93 0.95 7.24
C GLY A 34 -38.55 0.55 7.76
N GLU A 35 -38.44 0.23 9.04
CA GLU A 35 -37.15 -0.23 9.59
C GLU A 35 -36.72 -1.58 9.01
N HIS A 36 -37.66 -2.51 8.81
CA HIS A 36 -37.39 -3.80 8.18
C HIS A 36 -37.01 -3.67 6.71
N MET A 37 -37.48 -2.61 6.06
CA MET A 37 -37.11 -2.24 4.69
C MET A 37 -35.79 -1.44 4.62
N GLY A 38 -35.14 -1.18 5.76
CA GLY A 38 -33.91 -0.37 5.83
C GLY A 38 -34.12 1.14 5.62
N LEU A 39 -35.37 1.64 5.72
CA LEU A 39 -35.64 3.05 5.57
C LEU A 39 -35.15 3.82 6.80
N ALA A 40 -34.21 4.74 6.60
CA ALA A 40 -33.71 5.59 7.69
C ALA A 40 -34.79 6.57 8.18
N PRO A 41 -34.98 6.70 9.49
CA PRO A 41 -35.97 7.62 10.06
C PRO A 41 -35.55 9.09 9.93
N SER A 42 -34.23 9.34 9.85
CA SER A 42 -33.63 10.65 9.59
C SER A 42 -32.17 10.44 9.10
N THR A 43 -31.45 11.51 8.77
CA THR A 43 -30.01 11.47 8.51
C THR A 43 -29.16 11.17 9.74
N GLY A 44 -29.73 11.28 10.94
CA GLY A 44 -29.05 11.05 12.22
C GLY A 44 -29.12 9.61 12.75
N PHE A 45 -29.85 8.72 12.10
CA PHE A 45 -29.98 7.32 12.49
C PHE A 45 -30.05 6.39 11.29
N ASP A 46 -29.13 5.45 11.21
CA ASP A 46 -29.13 4.36 10.22
C ASP A 46 -29.53 3.03 10.91
N PRO A 47 -30.74 2.50 10.63
CA PRO A 47 -31.24 1.30 11.30
C PRO A 47 -30.46 0.04 10.94
N GLU A 48 -29.91 -0.04 9.72
CA GLU A 48 -29.10 -1.17 9.28
C GLU A 48 -27.73 -1.14 9.97
N TYR A 49 -27.06 0.01 9.97
CA TYR A 49 -25.80 0.18 10.72
C TYR A 49 -25.96 -0.14 12.19
N TYR A 50 -27.00 0.42 12.82
CA TYR A 50 -27.20 0.24 14.25
C TYR A 50 -27.41 -1.22 14.63
N ARG A 51 -28.16 -1.96 13.81
CA ARG A 51 -28.39 -3.40 13.99
C ARG A 51 -27.14 -4.23 13.73
N ASP A 52 -26.43 -3.96 12.63
CA ASP A 52 -25.18 -4.66 12.28
C ASP A 52 -24.11 -4.50 13.37
N ARG A 53 -24.06 -3.31 14.01
CA ARG A 53 -23.08 -3.03 15.06
C ARG A 53 -23.47 -3.54 16.43
N ASN A 54 -24.75 -3.76 16.67
CA ASN A 54 -25.32 -4.15 17.95
C ASN A 54 -26.23 -5.39 17.76
N PRO A 55 -25.65 -6.60 17.66
CA PRO A 55 -26.42 -7.81 17.37
C PRO A 55 -27.54 -8.10 18.39
N ASP A 56 -27.36 -7.67 19.63
CA ASP A 56 -28.36 -7.79 20.71
C ASP A 56 -29.68 -7.05 20.41
N VAL A 57 -29.66 -6.07 19.50
CA VAL A 57 -30.89 -5.38 19.05
C VAL A 57 -31.82 -6.33 18.28
N SER A 58 -31.27 -7.31 17.58
CA SER A 58 -32.04 -8.30 16.84
C SER A 58 -32.83 -9.25 17.77
N GLU A 59 -32.38 -9.42 19.00
CA GLU A 59 -33.05 -10.22 20.05
C GLU A 59 -34.10 -9.39 20.82
N ALA A 60 -34.02 -8.07 20.70
CA ALA A 60 -34.96 -7.18 21.36
C ALA A 60 -36.27 -7.08 20.58
N ALA A 61 -37.41 -7.15 21.27
CA ALA A 61 -38.74 -7.02 20.66
C ALA A 61 -39.13 -5.57 20.33
N ILE A 62 -38.14 -4.68 20.16
CA ILE A 62 -38.32 -3.24 19.87
C ILE A 62 -37.52 -2.83 18.63
N SER A 63 -37.95 -1.75 17.99
CA SER A 63 -37.20 -1.20 16.83
C SER A 63 -35.80 -0.74 17.23
N GLY A 64 -34.84 -0.75 16.28
CA GLY A 64 -33.49 -0.28 16.53
C GLY A 64 -33.42 1.15 17.03
N LEU A 65 -34.25 2.07 16.48
CA LEU A 65 -34.37 3.42 17.00
C LEU A 65 -34.95 3.44 18.41
N GLY A 66 -35.96 2.62 18.69
CA GLY A 66 -36.53 2.46 20.03
C GLY A 66 -35.45 1.99 21.01
N HIS A 67 -34.73 0.96 20.67
CA HIS A 67 -33.60 0.44 21.45
C HIS A 67 -32.52 1.51 21.70
N TYR A 68 -32.18 2.30 20.69
CA TYR A 68 -31.19 3.37 20.82
C TYR A 68 -31.67 4.45 21.82
N LEU A 69 -32.92 4.86 21.70
CA LEU A 69 -33.49 5.89 22.57
C LEU A 69 -33.62 5.45 24.03
N GLU A 70 -33.89 4.17 24.27
CA GLU A 70 -34.10 3.61 25.61
C GLU A 70 -32.77 3.22 26.27
N TYR A 71 -31.87 2.55 25.53
CA TYR A 71 -30.65 1.96 26.07
C TYR A 71 -29.36 2.47 25.38
N GLY A 72 -29.37 2.54 24.05
CA GLY A 72 -28.15 2.74 23.27
C GLY A 72 -27.51 4.10 23.52
N ARG A 73 -28.30 5.16 23.64
CA ARG A 73 -27.82 6.52 23.88
C ARG A 73 -27.07 6.64 25.21
N SER A 74 -27.63 6.05 26.27
CA SER A 74 -27.03 6.10 27.62
C SER A 74 -25.78 5.27 27.75
N THR A 75 -25.63 4.24 26.91
CA THR A 75 -24.45 3.35 26.85
C THR A 75 -23.42 3.78 25.82
N GLY A 76 -23.56 4.94 25.17
CA GLY A 76 -22.61 5.49 24.21
C GLY A 76 -22.56 4.75 22.86
N ARG A 77 -23.61 4.00 22.50
CA ARG A 77 -23.70 3.36 21.18
C ARG A 77 -23.87 4.42 20.09
N ARG A 78 -23.33 4.14 18.90
CA ARG A 78 -23.41 5.07 17.77
C ARG A 78 -24.67 4.83 16.95
N PRO A 79 -25.44 5.88 16.60
CA PRO A 79 -26.65 5.76 15.78
C PRO A 79 -26.36 5.68 14.27
N ILE A 80 -25.18 6.15 13.82
CA ILE A 80 -24.72 6.16 12.43
C ILE A 80 -23.25 5.77 12.34
N SER A 81 -22.84 5.29 11.18
CA SER A 81 -21.44 4.97 10.92
C SER A 81 -20.55 6.21 10.93
N VAL A 82 -19.30 6.04 11.36
CA VAL A 82 -18.25 7.05 11.21
C VAL A 82 -18.00 7.37 9.73
N ALA A 83 -18.27 6.42 8.84
CA ALA A 83 -18.17 6.63 7.40
C ALA A 83 -19.03 7.79 6.89
N GLU A 84 -20.15 8.10 7.57
CA GLU A 84 -21.02 9.25 7.23
C GLU A 84 -20.34 10.62 7.45
N THR A 85 -19.25 10.66 8.21
CA THR A 85 -18.44 11.88 8.39
C THR A 85 -17.48 12.16 7.26
N LEU A 86 -17.27 11.17 6.38
CA LEU A 86 -16.37 11.30 5.23
C LEU A 86 -17.05 12.04 4.08
N THR A 87 -16.26 12.81 3.36
CA THR A 87 -16.73 13.54 2.18
C THR A 87 -16.65 12.64 0.95
N PHE A 88 -17.73 12.58 0.18
CA PHE A 88 -17.83 11.89 -1.10
C PHE A 88 -18.04 12.95 -2.22
N ASP A 89 -16.95 13.65 -2.57
CA ASP A 89 -17.00 14.68 -3.60
C ASP A 89 -17.25 14.04 -4.98
N ARG A 90 -18.12 14.69 -5.76
CA ARG A 90 -18.50 14.26 -7.12
C ARG A 90 -18.31 15.36 -8.16
N GLN A 91 -17.84 16.55 -7.76
CA GLN A 91 -17.78 17.72 -8.64
C GLN A 91 -16.78 17.55 -9.78
N ARG A 92 -15.71 16.77 -9.55
CA ARG A 92 -14.65 16.53 -10.54
C ARG A 92 -14.81 15.22 -11.31
N LEU A 93 -15.92 14.49 -11.10
CA LEU A 93 -16.21 13.28 -11.87
C LEU A 93 -16.64 13.63 -13.29
N ASP A 94 -16.06 12.94 -14.25
CA ASP A 94 -16.53 12.92 -15.63
C ASP A 94 -17.64 11.86 -15.77
N PRO A 95 -18.90 12.23 -16.05
CA PRO A 95 -20.02 11.29 -16.15
C PRO A 95 -19.86 10.23 -17.24
N SER A 96 -19.03 10.52 -18.25
CA SER A 96 -18.75 9.59 -19.36
C SER A 96 -17.76 8.50 -19.02
N ARG A 97 -17.03 8.62 -17.89
CA ARG A 97 -15.99 7.70 -17.47
C ARG A 97 -16.45 6.78 -16.35
N GLU A 98 -15.98 5.55 -16.39
CA GLU A 98 -16.10 4.62 -15.26
C GLU A 98 -15.14 5.03 -14.14
N THR A 99 -15.41 4.54 -12.94
CA THR A 99 -14.59 4.85 -11.75
C THR A 99 -13.73 3.66 -11.35
N VAL A 100 -12.47 3.92 -11.06
CA VAL A 100 -11.56 2.98 -10.41
C VAL A 100 -11.32 3.45 -8.98
N LEU A 101 -11.54 2.56 -8.01
CA LEU A 101 -11.14 2.80 -6.62
C LEU A 101 -9.67 2.45 -6.44
N LEU A 102 -8.92 3.36 -5.86
CA LEU A 102 -7.53 3.12 -5.46
C LEU A 102 -7.43 3.20 -3.94
N ILE A 103 -7.31 2.03 -3.30
CA ILE A 103 -7.23 1.95 -1.84
C ILE A 103 -5.77 2.04 -1.43
N VAL A 104 -5.43 2.99 -0.58
CA VAL A 104 -4.06 3.28 -0.15
C VAL A 104 -4.01 3.33 1.37
N HIS A 105 -3.07 2.60 1.97
CA HIS A 105 -3.00 2.45 3.42
C HIS A 105 -2.60 3.74 4.14
N GLU A 106 -1.82 4.61 3.50
CA GLU A 106 -1.43 5.94 4.00
C GLU A 106 -0.96 6.82 2.83
N ALA A 107 -0.78 8.11 3.08
CA ALA A 107 -0.32 9.07 2.08
C ALA A 107 1.11 9.57 2.39
N SER A 108 2.02 8.70 2.86
CA SER A 108 3.43 9.04 3.08
C SER A 108 4.24 8.99 1.78
N PRO A 109 5.38 9.70 1.66
CA PRO A 109 6.25 9.65 0.49
C PRO A 109 7.16 8.41 0.49
N THR A 110 6.64 7.24 0.93
CA THR A 110 7.35 5.97 0.96
C THR A 110 7.00 5.09 -0.25
N ASP A 111 7.67 3.93 -0.39
CA ASP A 111 7.60 3.07 -1.58
C ASP A 111 6.16 2.79 -2.08
N ALA A 112 5.31 2.17 -1.25
CA ALA A 112 3.98 1.74 -1.70
C ALA A 112 3.01 2.90 -1.98
N PRO A 113 2.89 3.97 -1.14
CA PRO A 113 2.08 5.13 -1.48
C PRO A 113 2.54 5.87 -2.74
N LEU A 114 3.86 5.95 -3.01
CA LEU A 114 4.37 6.52 -4.26
C LEU A 114 3.96 5.68 -5.47
N ILE A 115 3.96 4.35 -5.37
CA ILE A 115 3.43 3.47 -6.43
C ILE A 115 1.94 3.79 -6.67
N ALA A 116 1.13 3.91 -5.60
CA ALA A 116 -0.29 4.26 -5.72
C ALA A 116 -0.49 5.62 -6.40
N TYR A 117 0.26 6.64 -6.00
CA TYR A 117 0.20 7.96 -6.62
C TYR A 117 0.49 7.89 -8.13
N ASN A 118 1.56 7.19 -8.52
CA ASN A 118 1.93 7.05 -9.93
C ASN A 118 0.90 6.23 -10.73
N ILE A 119 0.27 5.21 -10.12
CA ILE A 119 -0.88 4.50 -10.69
C ILE A 119 -2.04 5.47 -10.94
N ALA A 120 -2.39 6.31 -9.95
CA ALA A 120 -3.45 7.30 -10.08
C ALA A 120 -3.20 8.28 -11.22
N VAL A 121 -1.97 8.82 -11.32
CA VAL A 121 -1.55 9.75 -12.39
C VAL A 121 -1.71 9.13 -13.79
N GLN A 122 -1.47 7.84 -13.94
CA GLN A 122 -1.64 7.15 -15.22
C GLN A 122 -3.13 6.84 -15.51
N LEU A 123 -3.84 6.26 -14.53
CA LEU A 123 -5.22 5.82 -14.72
C LEU A 123 -6.21 6.99 -14.92
N ARG A 124 -5.94 8.17 -14.34
CA ARG A 124 -6.81 9.36 -14.51
C ARG A 124 -6.99 9.80 -15.96
N ARG A 125 -6.15 9.32 -16.88
CA ARG A 125 -6.28 9.59 -18.32
C ARG A 125 -7.51 8.91 -18.92
N ARG A 126 -7.97 7.80 -18.33
CA ARG A 126 -9.09 6.96 -18.83
C ARG A 126 -10.27 6.90 -17.88
N TYR A 127 -10.04 6.98 -16.58
CA TYR A 127 -11.02 6.73 -15.52
C TYR A 127 -11.16 7.94 -14.60
N ASN A 128 -12.30 7.99 -13.92
CA ASN A 128 -12.40 8.70 -12.67
C ASN A 128 -11.63 7.88 -11.61
N VAL A 129 -10.49 8.35 -11.14
CA VAL A 129 -9.78 7.69 -10.04
C VAL A 129 -10.29 8.28 -8.73
N VAL A 130 -10.81 7.43 -7.86
CA VAL A 130 -11.22 7.80 -6.49
C VAL A 130 -10.24 7.14 -5.53
N ALA A 131 -9.41 7.93 -4.88
CA ALA A 131 -8.47 7.45 -3.87
C ALA A 131 -9.19 7.32 -2.51
N VAL A 132 -9.05 6.14 -1.88
CA VAL A 132 -9.50 5.90 -0.51
C VAL A 132 -8.27 5.78 0.38
N LEU A 133 -8.02 6.81 1.18
CA LEU A 133 -6.83 6.91 2.03
C LEU A 133 -7.15 6.43 3.45
N LEU A 134 -6.53 5.34 3.89
CA LEU A 134 -6.76 4.80 5.23
C LEU A 134 -6.04 5.60 6.33
N ALA A 135 -4.97 6.32 5.98
CA ALA A 135 -4.30 7.25 6.88
C ALA A 135 -3.83 8.50 6.13
N ALA A 136 -3.63 9.57 6.86
CA ALA A 136 -3.05 10.82 6.35
C ALA A 136 -1.56 10.64 6.00
N GLY A 137 -0.99 11.66 5.39
CA GLY A 137 0.43 11.76 5.05
C GLY A 137 0.69 12.95 4.12
N GLU A 138 1.93 13.18 3.80
CA GLU A 138 2.39 14.35 3.04
C GLU A 138 1.85 14.36 1.60
N LEU A 139 1.64 13.19 0.99
CA LEU A 139 1.07 13.05 -0.36
C LEU A 139 -0.44 13.27 -0.43
N PHE A 140 -1.12 13.57 0.69
CA PHE A 140 -2.57 13.73 0.71
C PHE A 140 -3.04 14.77 -0.32
N HIS A 141 -2.41 15.92 -0.35
CA HIS A 141 -2.74 17.00 -1.29
C HIS A 141 -2.43 16.61 -2.75
N ASP A 142 -1.38 15.83 -2.98
CA ASP A 142 -1.04 15.34 -4.33
C ASP A 142 -2.11 14.37 -4.85
N PHE A 143 -2.65 13.50 -3.98
CA PHE A 143 -3.82 12.69 -4.34
C PHE A 143 -5.06 13.56 -4.63
N GLU A 144 -5.32 14.61 -3.84
CA GLU A 144 -6.42 15.55 -4.12
C GLU A 144 -6.28 16.21 -5.49
N THR A 145 -5.07 16.55 -5.92
CA THR A 145 -4.83 17.20 -7.22
C THR A 145 -4.90 16.23 -8.40
N CYS A 146 -4.49 14.98 -8.23
CA CYS A 146 -4.44 14.02 -9.33
C CYS A 146 -5.71 13.17 -9.47
N CYS A 147 -6.47 12.93 -8.38
CA CYS A 147 -7.66 12.09 -8.38
C CYS A 147 -8.94 12.90 -8.63
N ALA A 148 -9.98 12.23 -9.13
CA ALA A 148 -11.32 12.83 -9.28
C ALA A 148 -11.99 13.10 -7.93
N ALA A 149 -11.69 12.24 -6.94
CA ALA A 149 -12.08 12.44 -5.54
C ALA A 149 -11.11 11.73 -4.61
N VAL A 150 -11.02 12.22 -3.38
CA VAL A 150 -10.31 11.57 -2.26
C VAL A 150 -11.31 11.35 -1.13
N VAL A 151 -11.35 10.13 -0.61
CA VAL A 151 -12.17 9.74 0.54
C VAL A 151 -11.23 9.33 1.66
N GLY A 152 -11.29 10.03 2.78
CA GLY A 152 -10.40 9.81 3.92
C GLY A 152 -9.74 11.12 4.40
N PRO A 153 -8.76 11.05 5.32
CA PRO A 153 -8.26 9.82 5.97
C PRO A 153 -9.34 9.17 6.85
N ILE A 154 -9.29 7.83 6.94
CA ILE A 154 -10.27 7.10 7.75
C ILE A 154 -9.95 7.27 9.23
N PRO A 155 -10.93 7.68 10.07
CA PRO A 155 -10.72 7.80 11.50
C PRO A 155 -10.40 6.44 12.14
N ARG A 156 -9.23 6.29 12.75
CA ARG A 156 -8.84 5.02 13.40
C ARG A 156 -9.62 4.74 14.68
N SER A 157 -9.98 5.79 15.43
CA SER A 157 -10.68 5.65 16.70
C SER A 157 -12.13 5.21 16.49
N GLY A 158 -12.47 4.05 17.03
CA GLY A 158 -13.81 3.48 17.00
C GLY A 158 -14.27 2.94 15.65
N TRP A 159 -13.39 2.82 14.66
CA TRP A 159 -13.64 2.14 13.40
C TRP A 159 -13.70 0.63 13.57
N CYS A 160 -14.61 -0.03 12.90
CA CYS A 160 -14.74 -1.50 12.88
C CYS A 160 -15.19 -2.00 11.50
N ASP A 161 -15.31 -3.31 11.34
CA ASP A 161 -15.68 -3.94 10.06
C ASP A 161 -17.05 -3.48 9.55
N VAL A 162 -17.99 -3.17 10.46
CA VAL A 162 -19.31 -2.62 10.10
C VAL A 162 -19.15 -1.24 9.45
N ASP A 163 -18.26 -0.39 9.99
CA ASP A 163 -17.98 0.92 9.37
C ASP A 163 -17.36 0.76 7.99
N THR A 164 -16.49 -0.24 7.80
CA THR A 164 -15.89 -0.55 6.49
C THR A 164 -16.96 -1.01 5.49
N LYS A 165 -17.91 -1.86 5.91
CA LYS A 165 -19.05 -2.29 5.07
C LYS A 165 -19.89 -1.08 4.64
N HIS A 166 -20.18 -0.16 5.57
CA HIS A 166 -20.93 1.05 5.27
C HIS A 166 -20.15 2.00 4.36
N LEU A 167 -18.84 2.20 4.58
CA LEU A 167 -17.98 2.96 3.68
C LEU A 167 -18.05 2.43 2.24
N VAL A 168 -17.85 1.13 2.05
CA VAL A 168 -17.89 0.51 0.71
C VAL A 168 -19.28 0.70 0.07
N ARG A 169 -20.36 0.57 0.83
CA ARG A 169 -21.71 0.84 0.35
C ARG A 169 -21.87 2.28 -0.14
N HIS A 170 -21.34 3.25 0.62
CA HIS A 170 -21.33 4.67 0.22
C HIS A 170 -20.49 4.91 -1.04
N LEU A 171 -19.33 4.29 -1.15
CA LEU A 171 -18.50 4.35 -2.36
C LEU A 171 -19.28 3.84 -3.59
N CYS A 172 -19.93 2.67 -3.48
CA CYS A 172 -20.69 2.09 -4.59
C CYS A 172 -21.95 2.90 -4.96
N ARG A 173 -22.56 3.60 -3.99
CA ARG A 173 -23.70 4.50 -4.27
C ARG A 173 -23.27 5.84 -4.88
N SER A 174 -22.11 6.33 -4.47
CA SER A 174 -21.59 7.65 -4.90
C SER A 174 -20.88 7.58 -6.23
N TYR A 175 -20.26 6.46 -6.56
CA TYR A 175 -19.39 6.29 -7.71
C TYR A 175 -19.79 5.04 -8.51
N ARG A 176 -19.67 5.15 -9.85
CA ARG A 176 -19.87 3.99 -10.75
C ARG A 176 -18.60 3.17 -10.81
N VAL A 177 -18.39 2.32 -9.81
CA VAL A 177 -17.16 1.54 -9.63
C VAL A 177 -17.08 0.41 -10.64
N LEU A 178 -15.98 0.36 -11.41
CA LEU A 178 -15.65 -0.72 -12.33
C LEU A 178 -14.85 -1.81 -11.64
N TYR A 179 -13.76 -1.43 -10.97
CA TYR A 179 -12.91 -2.30 -10.16
C TYR A 179 -12.16 -1.48 -9.10
N ALA A 180 -11.53 -2.18 -8.17
CA ALA A 180 -10.65 -1.58 -7.16
C ALA A 180 -9.22 -2.11 -7.28
N ILE A 181 -8.24 -1.26 -7.02
CA ILE A 181 -6.85 -1.62 -6.77
C ILE A 181 -6.58 -1.42 -5.28
N ALA A 182 -6.25 -2.49 -4.58
CA ALA A 182 -5.84 -2.46 -3.17
C ALA A 182 -4.31 -2.44 -3.12
N ASN A 183 -3.73 -1.28 -2.85
CA ASN A 183 -2.29 -1.08 -2.88
C ASN A 183 -1.66 -1.33 -1.51
N SER A 184 -0.94 -2.42 -1.37
CA SER A 184 -0.42 -3.01 -0.13
C SER A 184 -1.41 -3.90 0.61
N ILE A 185 -0.90 -4.97 1.24
CA ILE A 185 -1.68 -5.84 2.11
C ILE A 185 -2.21 -5.11 3.35
N GLU A 186 -1.65 -3.94 3.69
CA GLU A 186 -2.12 -3.12 4.79
C GLU A 186 -3.51 -2.50 4.52
N THR A 187 -4.00 -2.57 3.27
CA THR A 187 -5.37 -2.22 2.91
C THR A 187 -6.38 -3.36 3.14
N ARG A 188 -5.95 -4.50 3.67
CA ARG A 188 -6.72 -5.75 3.81
C ARG A 188 -8.07 -5.61 4.49
N MET A 189 -8.24 -4.62 5.37
CA MET A 189 -9.52 -4.37 6.03
C MET A 189 -10.66 -4.04 5.06
N MET A 190 -10.32 -3.54 3.87
CA MET A 190 -11.31 -3.19 2.84
C MET A 190 -11.76 -4.39 2.01
N LEU A 191 -10.91 -5.43 1.88
CA LEU A 191 -11.10 -6.50 0.92
C LEU A 191 -12.40 -7.31 1.13
N PRO A 192 -12.77 -7.74 2.36
CA PRO A 192 -14.02 -8.46 2.56
C PRO A 192 -15.25 -7.62 2.16
N ALA A 193 -15.27 -6.35 2.56
CA ALA A 193 -16.40 -5.46 2.28
C ALA A 193 -16.55 -5.18 0.76
N LEU A 194 -15.42 -4.98 0.04
CA LEU A 194 -15.42 -4.83 -1.41
C LEU A 194 -15.94 -6.10 -2.11
N ALA A 195 -15.47 -7.27 -1.68
CA ALA A 195 -15.94 -8.56 -2.24
C ALA A 195 -17.44 -8.78 -2.00
N HIS A 196 -17.96 -8.51 -0.79
CA HIS A 196 -19.38 -8.58 -0.49
C HIS A 196 -20.23 -7.57 -1.29
N ALA A 197 -19.65 -6.43 -1.64
CA ALA A 197 -20.30 -5.45 -2.51
C ALA A 197 -20.14 -5.78 -4.01
N HIS A 198 -19.61 -6.94 -4.35
CA HIS A 198 -19.32 -7.38 -5.73
C HIS A 198 -18.40 -6.44 -6.49
N VAL A 199 -17.53 -5.70 -5.79
CA VAL A 199 -16.46 -4.90 -6.39
C VAL A 199 -15.24 -5.79 -6.61
N PRO A 200 -14.85 -6.07 -7.86
CA PRO A 200 -13.67 -6.90 -8.13
C PRO A 200 -12.39 -6.16 -7.74
N VAL A 201 -11.44 -6.90 -7.14
CA VAL A 201 -10.24 -6.30 -6.56
C VAL A 201 -8.96 -6.91 -7.15
N VAL A 202 -8.06 -6.04 -7.58
CA VAL A 202 -6.65 -6.37 -7.86
C VAL A 202 -5.83 -5.94 -6.64
N THR A 203 -5.25 -6.90 -5.92
CA THR A 203 -4.44 -6.60 -4.73
C THR A 203 -2.96 -6.63 -5.07
N LEU A 204 -2.27 -5.53 -4.77
CA LEU A 204 -0.82 -5.41 -4.89
C LEU A 204 -0.19 -5.73 -3.54
N VAL A 205 0.74 -6.66 -3.52
CA VAL A 205 1.43 -7.11 -2.29
C VAL A 205 2.86 -6.61 -2.35
N HIS A 206 3.20 -5.68 -1.46
CA HIS A 206 4.55 -5.10 -1.34
C HIS A 206 5.29 -5.59 -0.11
N GLU A 207 4.75 -6.59 0.58
CA GLU A 207 5.28 -7.11 1.83
C GLU A 207 5.54 -8.61 1.73
N PHE A 208 6.54 -9.09 2.47
CA PHE A 208 6.71 -10.52 2.68
C PHE A 208 5.70 -11.04 3.71
N ALA A 209 5.18 -12.24 3.50
CA ALA A 209 4.19 -12.85 4.38
C ALA A 209 4.70 -12.97 5.83
N SER A 210 6.00 -13.26 6.02
CA SER A 210 6.65 -13.37 7.32
C SER A 210 6.61 -12.07 8.16
N TYR A 211 6.38 -10.91 7.58
CA TYR A 211 6.24 -9.63 8.29
C TYR A 211 4.81 -9.20 8.54
N THR A 212 3.85 -9.80 7.83
CA THR A 212 2.43 -9.44 7.99
C THR A 212 1.90 -9.98 9.31
N ARG A 213 1.28 -9.12 10.11
CA ARG A 213 0.72 -9.48 11.42
C ARG A 213 -0.79 -9.18 11.49
N PRO A 214 -1.58 -9.98 12.21
CA PRO A 214 -1.21 -11.28 12.80
C PRO A 214 -0.76 -12.31 11.76
N ALA A 215 0.01 -13.33 12.18
CA ALA A 215 0.43 -14.41 11.29
C ALA A 215 -0.78 -15.05 10.58
N GLY A 216 -0.64 -15.38 9.29
CA GLY A 216 -1.71 -15.93 8.47
C GLY A 216 -2.74 -14.91 7.98
N SER A 217 -2.65 -13.63 8.35
CA SER A 217 -3.61 -12.60 7.92
C SER A 217 -3.48 -12.26 6.42
N MET A 218 -2.30 -12.38 5.85
CA MET A 218 -2.09 -12.15 4.41
C MET A 218 -2.91 -13.13 3.58
N GLY A 219 -2.77 -14.44 3.79
CA GLY A 219 -3.50 -15.45 3.02
C GLY A 219 -5.01 -15.26 3.11
N ARG A 220 -5.54 -15.14 4.34
CA ARG A 220 -6.97 -14.87 4.56
C ARG A 220 -7.47 -13.60 3.87
N ALA A 221 -6.64 -12.56 3.80
CA ALA A 221 -7.00 -11.33 3.11
C ALA A 221 -7.00 -11.52 1.58
N LEU A 222 -6.01 -12.22 1.06
CA LEU A 222 -5.88 -12.46 -0.38
C LEU A 222 -6.99 -13.36 -0.93
N ASP A 223 -7.66 -14.16 -0.10
CA ASP A 223 -8.84 -14.96 -0.50
C ASP A 223 -9.99 -14.08 -1.04
N TRP A 224 -10.08 -12.84 -0.62
CA TRP A 224 -11.07 -11.87 -1.09
C TRP A 224 -10.68 -11.13 -2.38
N SER A 225 -9.46 -11.34 -2.89
CA SER A 225 -8.96 -10.67 -4.09
C SER A 225 -9.32 -11.44 -5.36
N THR A 226 -9.67 -10.76 -6.44
CA THR A 226 -9.88 -11.40 -7.75
C THR A 226 -8.54 -11.75 -8.38
N HIS A 227 -7.60 -10.80 -8.39
CA HIS A 227 -6.21 -11.00 -8.81
C HIS A 227 -5.25 -10.55 -7.72
N VAL A 228 -4.11 -11.24 -7.63
CA VAL A 228 -3.01 -10.91 -6.72
C VAL A 228 -1.76 -10.65 -7.53
N VAL A 229 -1.11 -9.52 -7.27
CA VAL A 229 0.10 -9.07 -7.97
C VAL A 229 1.25 -8.92 -6.98
N PHE A 230 2.36 -9.59 -7.23
CA PHE A 230 3.60 -9.50 -6.48
C PHE A 230 4.67 -8.78 -7.30
N PRO A 231 5.58 -7.99 -6.69
CA PRO A 231 6.63 -7.27 -7.41
C PRO A 231 7.76 -8.17 -7.90
N ALA A 232 7.94 -9.34 -7.27
CA ALA A 232 9.00 -10.29 -7.58
C ALA A 232 8.60 -11.72 -7.19
N GLY A 233 9.22 -12.73 -7.84
CA GLY A 233 8.99 -14.14 -7.56
C GLY A 233 9.27 -14.50 -6.10
N LEU A 234 10.37 -14.01 -5.54
CA LEU A 234 10.74 -14.22 -4.13
C LEU A 234 9.61 -13.86 -3.14
N VAL A 235 8.87 -12.78 -3.42
CA VAL A 235 7.75 -12.35 -2.57
C VAL A 235 6.56 -13.28 -2.73
N ALA A 236 6.28 -13.69 -3.99
CA ALA A 236 5.22 -14.66 -4.29
C ALA A 236 5.50 -16.02 -3.63
N ASP A 237 6.72 -16.53 -3.75
CA ASP A 237 7.15 -17.80 -3.16
C ASP A 237 7.04 -17.76 -1.62
N SER A 238 7.43 -16.64 -0.99
CA SER A 238 7.26 -16.42 0.43
C SER A 238 5.78 -16.47 0.85
N ALA A 239 4.89 -15.85 0.07
CA ALA A 239 3.46 -15.87 0.33
C ALA A 239 2.87 -17.28 0.16
N GLN A 240 3.22 -18.00 -0.91
CA GLN A 240 2.76 -19.37 -1.18
C GLN A 240 3.25 -20.37 -0.13
N LYS A 241 4.49 -20.21 0.34
CA LYS A 241 5.07 -21.06 1.41
C LYS A 241 4.31 -20.90 2.73
N GLU A 242 3.91 -19.69 3.09
CA GLU A 242 3.14 -19.43 4.31
C GLU A 242 1.64 -19.75 4.13
N HIS A 243 1.13 -19.63 2.90
CA HIS A 243 -0.27 -19.83 2.55
C HIS A 243 -0.41 -20.74 1.32
N PRO A 244 -0.36 -22.08 1.50
CA PRO A 244 -0.41 -23.04 0.40
C PRO A 244 -1.68 -22.96 -0.47
N THR A 245 -2.77 -22.38 0.06
CA THR A 245 -4.01 -22.14 -0.72
C THR A 245 -3.80 -21.22 -1.91
N LEU A 246 -2.76 -20.37 -1.87
CA LEU A 246 -2.40 -19.51 -3.00
C LEU A 246 -1.79 -20.29 -4.18
N CYS A 247 -1.24 -21.50 -3.97
CA CYS A 247 -0.67 -22.32 -5.03
C CYS A 247 -1.70 -22.76 -6.09
N GLY A 248 -2.98 -22.82 -5.73
CA GLY A 248 -4.08 -23.14 -6.67
C GLY A 248 -4.67 -21.92 -7.39
N ARG A 249 -4.20 -20.71 -7.13
CA ARG A 249 -4.73 -19.46 -7.69
C ARG A 249 -3.79 -18.88 -8.73
N THR A 250 -4.36 -18.18 -9.71
CA THR A 250 -3.58 -17.37 -10.64
C THR A 250 -3.01 -16.16 -9.89
N ILE A 251 -1.69 -16.14 -9.72
CA ILE A 251 -0.94 -15.01 -9.20
C ILE A 251 -0.13 -14.38 -10.33
N HIS A 252 0.16 -13.10 -10.21
CA HIS A 252 0.92 -12.35 -11.20
C HIS A 252 2.20 -11.83 -10.57
N VAL A 253 3.34 -12.06 -11.20
CA VAL A 253 4.62 -11.42 -10.85
C VAL A 253 4.84 -10.29 -11.84
N LEU A 254 4.78 -9.06 -11.35
CA LEU A 254 4.84 -7.86 -12.17
C LEU A 254 5.70 -6.81 -11.45
N PRO A 255 6.97 -6.66 -11.84
CA PRO A 255 7.84 -5.61 -11.32
C PRO A 255 7.27 -4.23 -11.65
N GLN A 256 7.21 -3.34 -10.64
CA GLN A 256 6.78 -1.95 -10.85
C GLN A 256 7.82 -1.17 -11.67
N GLY A 257 7.38 -0.12 -12.34
CA GLY A 257 8.27 0.86 -12.96
C GLY A 257 8.84 1.86 -11.96
N PRO A 258 9.66 2.82 -12.42
CA PRO A 258 10.12 3.92 -11.59
C PRO A 258 8.93 4.75 -11.12
N CYS A 259 8.87 5.03 -9.82
CA CYS A 259 7.80 5.77 -9.18
C CYS A 259 8.35 7.09 -8.62
N PRO A 260 8.47 8.16 -9.44
CA PRO A 260 8.95 9.44 -8.97
C PRO A 260 7.98 10.04 -7.93
N ALA A 261 8.54 10.72 -6.95
CA ALA A 261 7.76 11.59 -6.08
C ALA A 261 7.14 12.74 -6.89
N PRO A 262 5.98 13.26 -6.50
CA PRO A 262 5.47 14.51 -7.08
C PRO A 262 6.54 15.58 -6.89
N THR A 263 6.68 16.49 -7.88
CA THR A 263 7.71 17.53 -7.87
C THR A 263 7.58 18.32 -6.57
N ALA A 264 8.60 18.24 -5.73
CA ALA A 264 8.62 18.94 -4.45
C ALA A 264 8.40 20.43 -4.69
N LYS A 265 7.32 20.99 -4.14
CA LYS A 265 7.31 22.42 -3.80
C LYS A 265 8.50 22.60 -2.87
N GLU A 266 9.35 23.59 -3.15
CA GLU A 266 10.48 23.97 -2.32
C GLU A 266 10.06 23.91 -0.83
N LEU A 267 10.45 22.83 -0.16
CA LEU A 267 10.28 22.73 1.29
C LEU A 267 11.23 23.75 1.90
N PRO A 268 10.81 24.54 2.90
CA PRO A 268 11.70 25.45 3.60
C PRO A 268 12.88 24.63 4.14
N GLU A 269 14.09 25.13 3.94
CA GLU A 269 15.32 24.54 4.45
C GLU A 269 15.19 24.30 5.96
N THR A 270 14.81 23.10 6.34
CA THR A 270 14.95 22.68 7.73
C THR A 270 16.44 22.46 7.97
N THR A 271 17.00 23.26 8.84
CA THR A 271 18.39 23.18 9.31
C THR A 271 18.66 21.83 9.96
N SER A 272 18.92 20.80 9.14
CA SER A 272 19.49 19.55 9.62
C SER A 272 21.00 19.77 9.81
N SER A 273 21.49 19.53 11.01
CA SER A 273 22.92 19.60 11.38
C SER A 273 23.68 18.41 10.81
N GLY A 274 23.79 18.30 9.49
CA GLY A 274 24.53 17.27 8.77
C GLY A 274 25.02 17.81 7.43
N ALA A 275 26.12 17.24 6.89
CA ALA A 275 26.63 17.61 5.59
C ALA A 275 25.55 17.43 4.52
N SER A 276 25.28 18.44 3.71
CA SER A 276 24.34 18.34 2.60
C SER A 276 24.89 17.39 1.53
N PRO A 277 24.04 16.71 0.71
CA PRO A 277 24.51 15.92 -0.44
C PRO A 277 25.47 16.73 -1.33
N ASN A 278 25.23 18.04 -1.48
CA ASN A 278 26.11 18.95 -2.20
C ASN A 278 27.50 19.11 -1.57
N GLU A 279 27.63 18.98 -0.24
CA GLU A 279 28.93 18.99 0.43
C GLU A 279 29.70 17.70 0.22
N VAL A 280 28.99 16.55 0.23
CA VAL A 280 29.57 15.24 -0.12
C VAL A 280 30.00 15.24 -1.59
N VAL A 281 29.21 15.83 -2.51
CA VAL A 281 29.59 16.04 -3.93
C VAL A 281 30.84 16.92 -4.06
N ARG A 282 30.89 18.03 -3.32
CA ARG A 282 32.06 18.94 -3.34
C ARG A 282 33.34 18.27 -2.80
N GLN A 283 33.19 17.36 -1.84
CA GLN A 283 34.35 16.59 -1.34
C GLN A 283 34.84 15.57 -2.39
N ARG A 284 33.92 14.95 -3.20
CA ARG A 284 34.31 14.05 -4.30
C ARG A 284 35.24 14.73 -5.31
N GLY A 285 34.97 15.95 -5.69
CA GLY A 285 35.83 16.71 -6.62
C GLY A 285 37.24 17.00 -6.09
N ARG A 286 37.53 16.61 -4.83
CA ARG A 286 38.87 16.77 -4.23
C ARG A 286 39.64 15.44 -4.11
N ASP A 287 38.97 14.29 -4.01
CA ASP A 287 39.58 13.05 -3.51
C ASP A 287 39.55 11.87 -4.49
N ASP A 288 38.94 11.97 -5.67
CA ASP A 288 38.71 10.88 -6.66
C ASP A 288 38.20 9.55 -6.03
N ALA A 289 37.48 9.63 -4.90
CA ALA A 289 37.02 8.47 -4.18
C ALA A 289 35.81 7.83 -4.87
N LEU A 290 35.75 6.50 -4.89
CA LEU A 290 34.56 5.74 -5.26
C LEU A 290 33.46 5.93 -4.21
N VAL A 291 32.22 6.22 -4.63
CA VAL A 291 31.07 6.39 -3.75
C VAL A 291 30.15 5.17 -3.79
N VAL A 292 30.00 4.51 -2.64
CA VAL A 292 29.00 3.46 -2.41
C VAL A 292 27.78 4.10 -1.76
N LEU A 293 26.65 4.10 -2.47
CA LEU A 293 25.39 4.64 -1.99
C LEU A 293 24.52 3.52 -1.39
N GLY A 294 23.95 3.77 -0.20
CA GLY A 294 22.82 3.02 0.34
C GLY A 294 21.66 3.98 0.58
N SER A 295 20.41 3.50 0.50
CA SER A 295 19.26 4.36 0.72
C SER A 295 18.07 3.62 1.30
N GLY A 296 17.30 4.33 2.13
CA GLY A 296 16.08 3.89 2.78
C GLY A 296 16.02 4.31 4.25
N ALA A 297 14.86 4.18 4.87
CA ALA A 297 14.69 4.49 6.29
C ALA A 297 15.74 3.75 7.15
N VAL A 298 16.27 4.41 8.17
CA VAL A 298 17.22 3.81 9.10
C VAL A 298 16.48 2.81 10.00
N HIS A 299 16.44 1.58 9.53
CA HIS A 299 15.70 0.49 10.14
C HIS A 299 16.45 -0.83 9.99
N PHE A 300 16.36 -1.73 10.97
CA PHE A 300 17.05 -3.02 10.99
C PHE A 300 16.82 -3.86 9.72
N ARG A 301 15.60 -3.85 9.18
CA ARG A 301 15.24 -4.53 7.92
C ARG A 301 16.07 -4.03 6.73
N LYS A 302 16.36 -2.72 6.68
CA LYS A 302 17.14 -2.10 5.60
C LYS A 302 18.64 -2.37 5.72
N GLY A 303 19.12 -2.88 6.87
CA GLY A 303 20.48 -3.37 7.04
C GLY A 303 21.54 -2.28 7.05
N VAL A 304 21.29 -1.12 7.67
CA VAL A 304 22.29 -0.06 7.81
C VAL A 304 23.53 -0.54 8.56
N ASP A 305 23.36 -1.40 9.55
CA ASP A 305 24.45 -2.07 10.26
C ASP A 305 25.28 -2.99 9.34
N LEU A 306 24.65 -3.66 8.38
CA LEU A 306 25.35 -4.47 7.36
C LEU A 306 26.09 -3.56 6.37
N PHE A 307 25.52 -2.41 6.02
CA PHE A 307 26.18 -1.39 5.21
C PHE A 307 27.46 -0.88 5.90
N LEU A 308 27.39 -0.57 7.21
CA LEU A 308 28.55 -0.18 8.01
C LEU A 308 29.58 -1.31 8.11
N SER A 309 29.12 -2.54 8.33
CA SER A 309 30.00 -3.73 8.39
C SER A 309 30.72 -3.95 7.08
N CYS A 310 30.04 -3.68 5.93
CA CYS A 310 30.66 -3.75 4.60
C CYS A 310 31.73 -2.64 4.45
N ALA A 311 31.44 -1.42 4.91
CA ALA A 311 32.42 -0.32 4.90
C ALA A 311 33.69 -0.66 5.71
N ALA A 312 33.54 -1.23 6.90
CA ALA A 312 34.63 -1.68 7.73
C ALA A 312 35.46 -2.79 7.06
N ALA A 313 34.79 -3.74 6.40
CA ALA A 313 35.45 -4.82 5.68
C ALA A 313 36.22 -4.31 4.46
N VAL A 314 35.66 -3.37 3.68
CA VAL A 314 36.37 -2.70 2.56
C VAL A 314 37.62 -1.96 3.06
N ALA A 315 37.50 -1.21 4.17
CA ALA A 315 38.64 -0.51 4.75
C ALA A 315 39.76 -1.48 5.20
N THR A 316 39.37 -2.67 5.68
CA THR A 316 40.35 -3.72 6.09
C THR A 316 41.01 -4.40 4.90
N LEU A 317 40.26 -4.66 3.83
CA LEU A 317 40.82 -5.25 2.60
C LEU A 317 41.82 -4.31 1.90
N GLY A 318 41.58 -3.02 1.99
CA GLY A 318 42.29 -1.99 1.26
C GLY A 318 41.96 -2.01 -0.23
N SER A 319 41.86 -0.84 -0.83
CA SER A 319 41.72 -0.63 -2.27
C SER A 319 42.68 0.47 -2.71
N LYS A 320 43.07 0.47 -3.97
CA LYS A 320 43.94 1.54 -4.53
C LYS A 320 43.18 2.85 -4.60
N CYS A 321 41.90 2.78 -4.93
CA CYS A 321 41.00 3.92 -4.93
C CYS A 321 40.36 4.06 -3.52
N PRO A 322 40.36 5.23 -2.89
CA PRO A 322 39.60 5.48 -1.66
C PRO A 322 38.12 5.19 -1.89
N VAL A 323 37.44 4.58 -0.90
CA VAL A 323 36.01 4.27 -0.96
C VAL A 323 35.26 5.01 0.12
N ARG A 324 34.22 5.72 -0.25
CA ARG A 324 33.28 6.40 0.67
C ARG A 324 31.92 5.74 0.66
N PHE A 325 31.31 5.62 1.81
CA PHE A 325 29.98 5.05 2.00
C PHE A 325 29.01 6.15 2.40
N VAL A 326 27.93 6.30 1.66
CA VAL A 326 26.91 7.33 1.90
C VAL A 326 25.55 6.64 2.05
N TRP A 327 24.93 6.78 3.20
CA TRP A 327 23.55 6.35 3.41
C TRP A 327 22.62 7.54 3.38
N ILE A 328 21.51 7.46 2.63
CA ILE A 328 20.48 8.50 2.59
C ILE A 328 19.14 7.92 3.02
N GLY A 329 18.55 8.52 4.06
CA GLY A 329 17.24 8.13 4.55
C GLY A 329 16.96 8.60 5.96
N GLU A 330 15.69 8.76 6.27
CA GLU A 330 15.23 9.27 7.56
C GLU A 330 15.35 8.22 8.67
N GLY A 331 15.31 8.70 9.92
CA GLY A 331 15.29 7.87 11.12
C GLY A 331 16.65 7.69 11.79
N TYR A 332 17.72 8.36 11.36
CA TYR A 332 18.99 8.37 12.08
C TYR A 332 18.97 9.40 13.21
N GLN A 333 18.72 8.94 14.42
CA GLN A 333 18.57 9.77 15.63
C GLN A 333 19.36 9.17 16.80
N PRO A 334 20.71 9.16 16.76
CA PRO A 334 21.52 8.45 17.76
C PRO A 334 21.39 9.03 19.19
N ALA A 335 20.95 10.28 19.34
CA ALA A 335 20.70 10.88 20.65
C ALA A 335 19.39 10.42 21.30
N ASP A 336 18.38 10.08 20.48
CA ASP A 336 17.01 9.81 20.94
C ASP A 336 16.59 8.34 20.75
N ASP A 337 17.14 7.64 19.73
CA ASP A 337 16.87 6.22 19.47
C ASP A 337 17.92 5.31 20.08
N ALA A 338 17.61 4.78 21.25
CA ALA A 338 18.43 3.79 21.97
C ALA A 338 18.30 2.36 21.43
N SER A 339 17.43 2.13 20.44
CA SER A 339 17.17 0.78 19.92
C SER A 339 18.05 0.40 18.74
N TYR A 340 18.36 1.35 17.84
CA TYR A 340 19.15 1.06 16.64
C TYR A 340 20.16 2.16 16.31
N SER A 341 19.73 3.42 16.24
CA SER A 341 20.59 4.54 15.79
C SER A 341 21.82 4.76 16.69
N CYS A 342 21.69 4.60 18.02
CA CYS A 342 22.83 4.71 18.94
C CYS A 342 23.90 3.63 18.68
N TYR A 343 23.47 2.40 18.32
CA TYR A 343 24.41 1.32 17.99
C TYR A 343 25.10 1.55 16.64
N LEU A 344 24.41 2.18 15.70
CA LEU A 344 25.04 2.58 14.42
C LEU A 344 26.13 3.65 14.65
N ALA A 345 25.85 4.63 15.49
CA ALA A 345 26.83 5.67 15.85
C ALA A 345 28.06 5.06 16.53
N ASP A 346 27.85 4.20 17.53
CA ASP A 346 28.93 3.46 18.23
C ASP A 346 29.73 2.59 17.25
N HIS A 347 29.06 1.92 16.31
CA HIS A 347 29.71 1.12 15.26
C HIS A 347 30.61 2.00 14.36
N ILE A 348 30.13 3.14 13.90
CA ILE A 348 30.91 4.08 13.08
C ILE A 348 32.17 4.52 13.84
N GLU A 349 32.04 4.87 15.10
CA GLU A 349 33.16 5.35 15.93
C GLU A 349 34.19 4.23 16.19
N ARG A 350 33.75 3.08 16.70
CA ARG A 350 34.65 1.96 17.08
C ARG A 350 35.32 1.30 15.88
N ALA A 351 34.65 1.28 14.73
CA ALA A 351 35.24 0.74 13.51
C ALA A 351 36.13 1.77 12.78
N GLY A 352 36.30 3.01 13.31
CA GLY A 352 37.11 4.05 12.69
C GLY A 352 36.54 4.59 11.38
N LEU A 353 35.21 4.54 11.20
CA LEU A 353 34.53 4.88 9.95
C LEU A 353 34.09 6.35 9.85
N VAL A 354 34.42 7.18 10.83
CA VAL A 354 33.96 8.59 10.95
C VAL A 354 34.27 9.41 9.69
N THR A 355 35.40 9.15 9.02
CA THR A 355 35.80 9.86 7.79
C THR A 355 35.38 9.14 6.50
N THR A 356 34.92 7.91 6.60
CA THR A 356 34.60 7.02 5.45
C THR A 356 33.10 6.92 5.22
N VAL A 357 32.30 7.01 6.29
CA VAL A 357 30.83 6.83 6.24
C VAL A 357 30.13 8.15 6.54
N SER A 358 29.10 8.45 5.77
CA SER A 358 28.17 9.57 6.05
C SER A 358 26.73 9.04 6.03
N ILE A 359 25.93 9.37 7.06
CA ILE A 359 24.49 9.12 7.09
C ILE A 359 23.77 10.46 6.97
N ILE A 360 23.01 10.65 5.91
CA ILE A 360 22.26 11.85 5.59
C ILE A 360 20.80 11.61 5.90
N ASN A 361 20.28 12.30 6.91
CA ASN A 361 18.90 12.13 7.39
C ASN A 361 17.91 12.96 6.53
N SER A 362 17.83 12.61 5.23
CA SER A 362 16.95 13.26 4.25
C SER A 362 16.58 12.28 3.15
N THR A 363 15.39 12.44 2.59
CA THR A 363 14.95 11.73 1.37
C THR A 363 14.85 12.66 0.16
N ALA A 364 14.97 13.97 0.36
CA ALA A 364 14.72 14.99 -0.68
C ALA A 364 15.72 14.96 -1.84
N ASP A 365 16.94 14.45 -1.63
CA ASP A 365 18.06 14.57 -2.56
C ASP A 365 18.51 13.25 -3.22
N VAL A 366 17.61 12.28 -3.36
CA VAL A 366 17.94 10.97 -3.97
C VAL A 366 18.49 11.12 -5.40
N GLU A 367 17.99 12.06 -6.17
CA GLU A 367 18.49 12.32 -7.54
C GLU A 367 19.95 12.82 -7.54
N THR A 368 20.28 13.73 -6.63
CA THR A 368 21.65 14.20 -6.44
C THR A 368 22.56 13.06 -5.97
N ALA A 369 22.04 12.18 -5.11
CA ALA A 369 22.77 11.03 -4.61
C ALA A 369 23.12 10.03 -5.72
N TYR A 370 22.21 9.73 -6.64
CA TYR A 370 22.51 8.88 -7.78
C TYR A 370 23.58 9.46 -8.69
N ALA A 371 23.61 10.78 -8.87
CA ALA A 371 24.65 11.43 -9.69
C ALA A 371 26.07 11.30 -9.08
N MET A 372 26.16 11.04 -7.75
CA MET A 372 27.43 10.81 -7.07
C MET A 372 27.85 9.35 -7.02
N ALA A 373 26.89 8.41 -7.10
CA ALA A 373 27.11 7.01 -6.81
C ALA A 373 27.85 6.27 -7.94
N ASP A 374 28.86 5.50 -7.57
CA ASP A 374 29.57 4.59 -8.46
C ASP A 374 29.06 3.15 -8.28
N VAL A 375 28.57 2.79 -7.09
CA VAL A 375 27.99 1.51 -6.71
C VAL A 375 26.81 1.76 -5.78
N PHE A 376 25.73 1.05 -5.95
CA PHE A 376 24.61 1.02 -5.00
C PHE A 376 24.66 -0.28 -4.19
N LEU A 377 24.77 -0.19 -2.88
CA LEU A 377 24.71 -1.34 -1.98
C LEU A 377 23.32 -1.46 -1.34
N LEU A 378 22.54 -2.42 -1.80
CA LEU A 378 21.28 -2.80 -1.21
C LEU A 378 21.52 -3.80 -0.09
N SER A 379 21.80 -3.29 1.10
CA SER A 379 22.16 -4.09 2.29
C SER A 379 20.95 -4.66 3.05
N SER A 380 19.75 -4.51 2.51
CA SER A 380 18.52 -4.99 3.15
C SER A 380 18.56 -6.48 3.46
N ARG A 381 18.05 -6.86 4.63
CA ARG A 381 17.85 -8.26 5.04
C ARG A 381 16.70 -8.91 4.30
N LEU A 382 15.67 -8.10 4.02
CA LEU A 382 14.52 -8.54 3.27
C LEU A 382 13.77 -7.30 2.73
N ASP A 383 13.76 -7.15 1.41
CA ASP A 383 13.12 -6.01 0.74
C ASP A 383 12.49 -6.46 -0.59
N PRO A 384 11.18 -6.33 -0.78
CA PRO A 384 10.50 -6.90 -1.93
C PRO A 384 11.10 -6.46 -3.26
N LEU A 385 11.03 -5.17 -3.57
CA LEU A 385 11.64 -4.53 -4.75
C LEU A 385 11.71 -3.02 -4.53
N PRO A 386 12.77 -2.50 -3.88
CA PRO A 386 12.84 -1.10 -3.47
C PRO A 386 13.00 -0.15 -4.67
N ASN A 387 12.20 0.93 -4.70
CA ASN A 387 12.24 1.95 -5.75
C ASN A 387 13.62 2.59 -5.90
N VAL A 388 14.36 2.73 -4.79
CA VAL A 388 15.72 3.29 -4.80
C VAL A 388 16.72 2.42 -5.56
N ALA A 389 16.59 1.10 -5.50
CA ALA A 389 17.43 0.20 -6.28
C ALA A 389 17.04 0.22 -7.78
N ILE A 390 15.73 0.34 -8.09
CA ILE A 390 15.26 0.55 -9.47
C ILE A 390 15.85 1.84 -10.04
N GLY A 391 15.82 2.93 -9.26
CA GLY A 391 16.39 4.22 -9.64
C GLY A 391 17.90 4.16 -9.94
N ALA A 392 18.67 3.46 -9.12
CA ALA A 392 20.10 3.23 -9.32
C ALA A 392 20.35 2.42 -10.59
N ALA A 393 19.63 1.30 -10.76
CA ALA A 393 19.78 0.40 -11.91
C ALA A 393 19.47 1.10 -13.25
N LEU A 394 18.42 1.92 -13.32
CA LEU A 394 18.06 2.70 -14.51
C LEU A 394 19.14 3.72 -14.90
N ARG A 395 19.96 4.16 -13.95
CA ARG A 395 21.09 5.08 -14.19
C ARG A 395 22.38 4.35 -14.56
N GLY A 396 22.37 3.03 -14.55
CA GLY A 396 23.55 2.21 -14.85
C GLY A 396 24.55 2.14 -13.69
N ILE A 397 24.07 2.36 -12.46
CA ILE A 397 24.85 2.15 -11.26
C ILE A 397 24.79 0.65 -10.92
N PRO A 398 25.92 -0.07 -10.82
CA PRO A 398 25.92 -1.46 -10.35
C PRO A 398 25.22 -1.59 -9.00
N VAL A 399 24.25 -2.51 -8.90
CA VAL A 399 23.47 -2.75 -7.68
C VAL A 399 23.95 -4.02 -7.00
N VAL A 400 24.77 -3.89 -5.97
CA VAL A 400 25.23 -5.02 -5.14
C VAL A 400 24.12 -5.36 -4.14
N CYS A 401 23.69 -6.61 -4.09
CA CYS A 401 22.64 -7.07 -3.18
C CYS A 401 22.86 -8.51 -2.73
N PHE A 402 22.18 -8.90 -1.67
CA PHE A 402 22.19 -10.27 -1.16
C PHE A 402 21.18 -11.16 -1.90
N GLU A 403 21.57 -12.38 -2.21
CA GLU A 403 20.69 -13.45 -2.66
C GLU A 403 19.55 -13.65 -1.64
N ASP A 404 18.37 -14.02 -2.09
CA ASP A 404 17.18 -14.27 -1.28
C ASP A 404 16.73 -13.11 -0.34
N ALA A 405 17.37 -11.96 -0.42
CA ALA A 405 17.00 -10.78 0.36
C ALA A 405 16.07 -9.81 -0.39
N THR A 406 16.09 -9.84 -1.72
CA THR A 406 15.38 -8.86 -2.53
C THR A 406 15.00 -9.40 -3.90
N GLY A 407 13.87 -8.93 -4.44
CA GLY A 407 13.49 -9.22 -5.82
C GLY A 407 14.48 -8.69 -6.86
N MET A 408 15.30 -7.68 -6.52
CA MET A 408 16.35 -7.18 -7.40
C MET A 408 17.38 -8.28 -7.72
N ALA A 409 17.71 -9.15 -6.78
CA ALA A 409 18.65 -10.26 -7.01
C ALA A 409 18.18 -11.18 -8.15
N GLY A 410 16.90 -11.55 -8.17
CA GLY A 410 16.33 -12.37 -9.25
C GLY A 410 16.33 -11.67 -10.61
N ILE A 411 16.21 -10.34 -10.64
CA ILE A 411 16.27 -9.56 -11.87
C ILE A 411 17.71 -9.51 -12.39
N LEU A 412 18.69 -9.21 -11.52
CA LEU A 412 20.11 -9.17 -11.89
C LEU A 412 20.64 -10.52 -12.35
N ALA A 413 20.12 -11.63 -11.81
CA ALA A 413 20.49 -12.99 -12.19
C ALA A 413 20.16 -13.34 -13.66
N ALA A 414 19.38 -12.51 -14.37
CA ALA A 414 19.05 -12.72 -15.78
C ALA A 414 20.15 -12.28 -16.77
N ASP A 415 21.25 -11.68 -16.29
CA ASP A 415 22.39 -11.27 -17.13
C ASP A 415 23.72 -11.68 -16.47
N ASP A 416 24.62 -12.28 -17.23
CA ASP A 416 25.90 -12.85 -16.73
C ASP A 416 26.79 -11.82 -16.03
N LEU A 417 26.78 -10.55 -16.47
CA LEU A 417 27.59 -9.50 -15.86
C LEU A 417 26.90 -8.92 -14.63
N ALA A 418 25.61 -8.61 -14.75
CA ALA A 418 24.84 -8.04 -13.63
C ALA A 418 24.70 -9.03 -12.46
N SER A 419 24.62 -10.35 -12.73
CA SER A 419 24.54 -11.40 -11.72
C SER A 419 25.75 -11.44 -10.78
N GLN A 420 26.91 -10.94 -11.22
CA GLN A 420 28.10 -10.83 -10.38
C GLN A 420 27.93 -9.88 -9.19
N CYS A 421 26.89 -9.04 -9.22
CA CYS A 421 26.52 -8.14 -8.11
C CYS A 421 25.58 -8.81 -7.08
N VAL A 422 25.16 -10.05 -7.32
CA VAL A 422 24.39 -10.83 -6.35
C VAL A 422 25.36 -11.68 -5.54
N VAL A 423 25.44 -11.42 -4.24
CA VAL A 423 26.33 -12.14 -3.32
C VAL A 423 25.49 -13.03 -2.37
N PRO A 424 26.07 -14.08 -1.76
CA PRO A 424 25.34 -14.96 -0.86
C PRO A 424 24.61 -14.20 0.25
N TYR A 425 23.51 -14.75 0.73
CA TYR A 425 22.65 -14.13 1.74
C TYR A 425 23.43 -13.64 2.96
N LEU A 426 23.41 -12.33 3.20
CA LEU A 426 24.10 -11.60 4.27
C LEU A 426 25.62 -11.79 4.33
N ASP A 427 26.26 -12.27 3.25
CA ASP A 427 27.72 -12.34 3.20
C ASP A 427 28.34 -10.97 2.96
N VAL A 428 28.53 -10.23 4.05
CA VAL A 428 29.17 -8.92 4.06
C VAL A 428 30.60 -8.97 3.50
N LYS A 429 31.34 -10.08 3.70
CA LYS A 429 32.70 -10.22 3.22
C LYS A 429 32.74 -10.33 1.69
N ALA A 430 31.83 -11.12 1.11
CA ALA A 430 31.69 -11.21 -0.34
C ALA A 430 31.28 -9.87 -0.95
N ALA A 431 30.33 -9.15 -0.35
CA ALA A 431 29.93 -7.81 -0.78
C ALA A 431 31.11 -6.82 -0.72
N ALA A 432 31.88 -6.82 0.37
CA ALA A 432 33.06 -5.97 0.52
C ALA A 432 34.15 -6.28 -0.48
N ALA A 433 34.45 -7.57 -0.72
CA ALA A 433 35.45 -8.00 -1.72
C ALA A 433 35.05 -7.56 -3.14
N LEU A 434 33.75 -7.68 -3.47
CA LEU A 434 33.22 -7.21 -4.76
C LEU A 434 33.35 -5.68 -4.87
N ILE A 435 32.97 -4.92 -3.86
CA ILE A 435 33.06 -3.44 -3.88
C ILE A 435 34.52 -3.00 -4.01
N ALA A 436 35.46 -3.60 -3.27
CA ALA A 436 36.88 -3.29 -3.39
C ALA A 436 37.42 -3.61 -4.81
N ARG A 437 37.00 -4.72 -5.42
CA ARG A 437 37.33 -5.06 -6.81
C ARG A 437 36.79 -4.03 -7.78
N LEU A 438 35.53 -3.61 -7.63
CA LEU A 438 34.93 -2.59 -8.51
C LEU A 438 35.53 -1.19 -8.29
N ALA A 439 36.08 -0.89 -7.11
CA ALA A 439 36.79 0.34 -6.85
C ALA A 439 38.10 0.41 -7.67
N ASP A 440 38.81 -0.71 -7.79
CA ASP A 440 40.09 -0.81 -8.48
C ASP A 440 39.97 -1.09 -9.98
N ASN A 441 38.76 -1.43 -10.48
CA ASN A 441 38.53 -1.82 -11.88
C ASN A 441 37.33 -1.03 -12.48
N GLU A 442 37.62 0.16 -12.96
CA GLU A 442 36.61 1.04 -13.59
C GLU A 442 36.00 0.41 -14.86
N PRO A 443 36.76 -0.25 -15.77
CA PRO A 443 36.17 -0.89 -16.94
C PRO A 443 35.16 -1.99 -16.59
N GLU A 444 35.43 -2.80 -15.58
CA GLU A 444 34.52 -3.84 -15.09
C GLU A 444 33.27 -3.21 -14.49
N ARG A 445 33.44 -2.19 -13.62
CA ARG A 445 32.34 -1.45 -13.03
C ARG A 445 31.42 -0.84 -14.09
N ALA A 446 31.99 -0.21 -15.12
CA ALA A 446 31.23 0.36 -16.22
C ALA A 446 30.48 -0.73 -17.02
N ALA A 447 31.13 -1.86 -17.33
CA ALA A 447 30.49 -2.97 -18.04
C ALA A 447 29.29 -3.54 -17.28
N ILE A 448 29.43 -3.76 -15.96
CA ILE A 448 28.35 -4.21 -15.09
C ILE A 448 27.24 -3.15 -15.02
N GLY A 449 27.59 -1.86 -14.89
CA GLY A 449 26.63 -0.77 -14.91
C GLY A 449 25.80 -0.72 -16.20
N HIS A 450 26.44 -0.90 -17.35
CA HIS A 450 25.74 -1.00 -18.64
C HIS A 450 24.80 -2.21 -18.71
N ALA A 451 25.22 -3.37 -18.21
CA ALA A 451 24.39 -4.57 -18.15
C ALA A 451 23.16 -4.35 -17.22
N THR A 452 23.40 -3.80 -16.02
CA THR A 452 22.35 -3.44 -15.05
C THR A 452 21.33 -2.50 -15.66
N ARG A 453 21.78 -1.44 -16.36
CA ARG A 453 20.88 -0.49 -17.02
C ARG A 453 20.06 -1.13 -18.14
N ARG A 454 20.66 -1.96 -18.94
CA ARG A 454 19.96 -2.67 -20.02
C ARG A 454 18.83 -3.55 -19.47
N LEU A 455 19.11 -4.31 -18.40
CA LEU A 455 18.08 -5.09 -17.69
C LEU A 455 17.00 -4.21 -17.10
N ALA A 456 17.39 -3.13 -16.43
CA ALA A 456 16.45 -2.22 -15.79
C ALA A 456 15.48 -1.59 -16.81
N LEU A 457 15.98 -1.11 -17.94
CA LEU A 457 15.16 -0.54 -19.02
C LEU A 457 14.21 -1.58 -19.66
N ALA A 458 14.61 -2.84 -19.72
CA ALA A 458 13.75 -3.91 -20.22
C ALA A 458 12.67 -4.35 -19.21
N THR A 459 12.96 -4.21 -17.90
CA THR A 459 12.11 -4.73 -16.83
C THR A 459 11.18 -3.67 -16.26
N PHE A 460 11.69 -2.48 -15.96
CA PHE A 460 11.00 -1.43 -15.21
C PHE A 460 10.39 -0.38 -16.13
N ASP A 461 9.13 -0.56 -16.46
CA ASP A 461 8.33 0.35 -17.29
C ASP A 461 6.99 0.63 -16.61
N LEU A 462 6.81 1.85 -16.12
CA LEU A 462 5.61 2.26 -15.39
C LEU A 462 4.35 2.21 -16.26
N ASP A 463 4.45 2.63 -17.52
CA ASP A 463 3.28 2.62 -18.42
C ASP A 463 2.84 1.19 -18.73
N ARG A 464 3.78 0.27 -18.93
CA ARG A 464 3.52 -1.17 -19.11
C ARG A 464 2.93 -1.79 -17.84
N TYR A 465 3.49 -1.44 -16.69
CA TYR A 465 3.01 -1.90 -15.38
C TYR A 465 1.56 -1.50 -15.15
N VAL A 466 1.24 -0.21 -15.27
CA VAL A 466 -0.13 0.30 -15.04
C VAL A 466 -1.11 -0.24 -16.08
N ARG A 467 -0.69 -0.35 -17.35
CA ARG A 467 -1.52 -0.99 -18.39
C ARG A 467 -1.85 -2.43 -18.03
N ARG A 468 -0.89 -3.20 -17.52
CA ARG A 468 -1.14 -4.57 -17.09
C ARG A 468 -2.06 -4.65 -15.89
N LEU A 469 -1.94 -3.75 -14.92
CA LEU A 469 -2.90 -3.64 -13.81
C LEU A 469 -4.31 -3.31 -14.28
N ASP A 470 -4.45 -2.40 -15.25
CA ASP A 470 -5.74 -2.06 -15.86
C ASP A 470 -6.38 -3.27 -16.58
N GLU A 471 -5.59 -4.01 -17.36
CA GLU A 471 -6.04 -5.27 -17.99
C GLU A 471 -6.56 -6.28 -16.96
N LEU A 472 -5.84 -6.45 -15.84
CA LEU A 472 -6.27 -7.31 -14.74
C LEU A 472 -7.55 -6.78 -14.07
N GLY A 473 -7.67 -5.47 -13.89
CA GLY A 473 -8.89 -4.84 -13.37
C GLY A 473 -10.11 -5.07 -14.25
N ILE A 474 -9.95 -4.91 -15.57
CA ILE A 474 -10.99 -5.17 -16.56
C ILE A 474 -11.36 -6.67 -16.58
N ASP A 475 -10.37 -7.56 -16.53
CA ASP A 475 -10.61 -9.00 -16.46
C ASP A 475 -11.34 -9.38 -15.18
N ALA A 476 -10.96 -8.82 -14.04
CA ALA A 476 -11.64 -8.99 -12.76
C ALA A 476 -13.12 -8.57 -12.84
N ALA A 477 -13.39 -7.42 -13.49
CA ALA A 477 -14.76 -6.93 -13.70
C ALA A 477 -15.57 -7.88 -14.61
N ARG A 478 -14.94 -8.45 -15.64
CA ARG A 478 -15.57 -9.44 -16.52
C ARG A 478 -15.91 -10.72 -15.75
N ILE A 479 -14.98 -11.26 -14.97
CA ILE A 479 -15.20 -12.46 -14.15
C ILE A 479 -16.38 -12.25 -13.19
N MET A 480 -16.44 -11.09 -12.54
CA MET A 480 -17.51 -10.79 -11.59
C MET A 480 -18.89 -10.69 -12.27
N ARG A 481 -18.98 -10.08 -13.46
CA ARG A 481 -20.22 -10.01 -14.26
C ARG A 481 -20.68 -11.43 -14.65
N GLN A 482 -19.81 -12.26 -15.18
CA GLN A 482 -20.13 -13.64 -15.55
C GLN A 482 -20.67 -14.44 -14.36
N ARG A 483 -20.00 -14.36 -13.20
CA ARG A 483 -20.50 -15.01 -11.97
C ARG A 483 -21.88 -14.52 -11.54
N SER A 484 -22.15 -13.22 -11.69
CA SER A 484 -23.45 -12.64 -11.37
C SER A 484 -24.55 -13.12 -12.34
N GLU A 485 -24.24 -13.24 -13.63
CA GLU A 485 -25.15 -13.76 -14.65
C GLU A 485 -25.43 -15.24 -14.44
N ASP A 486 -24.40 -16.06 -14.19
CA ASP A 486 -24.54 -17.49 -13.88
C ASP A 486 -25.40 -17.70 -12.63
N PHE A 487 -25.16 -16.90 -11.57
CA PHE A 487 -25.94 -16.96 -10.34
C PHE A 487 -27.41 -16.57 -10.58
N THR A 488 -27.66 -15.56 -11.40
CA THR A 488 -29.03 -15.14 -11.77
C THR A 488 -29.73 -16.25 -12.57
N THR A 489 -29.03 -16.90 -13.49
CA THR A 489 -29.54 -18.03 -14.28
C THR A 489 -29.88 -19.20 -13.38
N LEU A 490 -28.98 -19.59 -12.46
CA LEU A 490 -29.22 -20.65 -11.49
C LEU A 490 -30.42 -20.35 -10.56
N ARG A 491 -30.61 -19.09 -10.19
CA ARG A 491 -31.72 -18.64 -9.31
C ARG A 491 -33.10 -18.78 -9.98
N HIS A 492 -33.15 -18.79 -11.31
CA HIS A 492 -34.36 -19.06 -12.09
C HIS A 492 -34.58 -20.56 -12.37
N ASP A 493 -33.61 -21.42 -12.04
CA ASP A 493 -33.79 -22.87 -12.11
C ASP A 493 -34.67 -23.33 -10.94
N SER A 494 -35.74 -24.08 -11.26
CA SER A 494 -36.70 -24.62 -10.27
C SER A 494 -36.07 -25.60 -9.27
N LEU A 495 -34.85 -26.08 -9.55
CA LEU A 495 -34.05 -26.95 -8.68
C LEU A 495 -33.09 -26.20 -7.76
N PHE A 496 -32.98 -24.85 -7.91
CA PHE A 496 -32.07 -24.06 -7.14
C PHE A 496 -32.71 -23.58 -5.83
N ASP A 497 -32.22 -24.13 -4.72
CA ASP A 497 -32.57 -23.62 -3.39
C ASP A 497 -31.58 -22.54 -2.93
N ALA A 498 -32.02 -21.29 -3.06
CA ALA A 498 -31.21 -20.12 -2.70
C ALA A 498 -30.80 -20.11 -1.21
N SER A 499 -31.57 -20.76 -0.31
CA SER A 499 -31.26 -20.80 1.12
C SER A 499 -30.01 -21.58 1.43
N ILE A 500 -29.66 -22.57 0.61
CA ILE A 500 -28.45 -23.38 0.75
C ILE A 500 -27.21 -22.57 0.38
N TYR A 501 -27.29 -21.67 -0.61
CA TYR A 501 -26.17 -20.93 -1.16
C TYR A 501 -25.97 -19.53 -0.54
N LEU A 502 -26.96 -19.04 0.19
CA LEU A 502 -26.91 -17.73 0.86
C LEU A 502 -26.65 -17.86 2.35
N HIS A 503 -26.30 -19.05 2.85
CA HIS A 503 -25.97 -19.23 4.26
C HIS A 503 -24.70 -18.45 4.60
N PRO A 504 -24.71 -17.57 5.63
CA PRO A 504 -23.57 -16.71 5.98
C PRO A 504 -22.29 -17.48 6.36
N ASP A 505 -22.42 -18.75 6.75
CA ASP A 505 -21.31 -19.62 7.15
C ASP A 505 -20.79 -20.53 6.03
N TRP A 506 -21.27 -20.35 4.78
CA TRP A 506 -20.77 -21.17 3.69
C TRP A 506 -19.32 -20.77 3.39
N PRO A 507 -18.34 -21.68 3.55
CA PRO A 507 -16.99 -21.41 3.12
C PRO A 507 -17.06 -21.13 1.61
N THR A 508 -16.60 -19.94 1.18
CA THR A 508 -16.45 -19.62 -0.23
C THR A 508 -15.62 -20.74 -0.86
N ALA A 509 -16.33 -21.60 -1.55
CA ALA A 509 -15.83 -22.91 -1.93
C ALA A 509 -14.58 -22.77 -2.77
N THR A 510 -13.52 -23.36 -2.28
CA THR A 510 -12.54 -24.06 -3.08
C THR A 510 -13.26 -24.97 -4.10
N ARG A 511 -13.37 -24.47 -5.33
CA ARG A 511 -13.35 -25.26 -6.56
C ARG A 511 -12.87 -24.43 -7.74
#